data_4ceb6813cfd8dfe2fe5ebac756870e15
#
_entry.id   4ceb6813cfd8dfe2fe5ebac756870e15
#
_cell.length_a   1.000
_cell.length_b   1.000
_cell.length_c   1.000
_cell.angle_alpha   90.00
_cell.angle_beta   90.00
_cell.angle_gamma   90.00
#
_symmetry.space_group_name_H-M   'P 1'
#
loop_
_entity.id
_entity.type
_entity.pdbx_description
1 polymer ?
#
loop_
_entity_poly.entity_id
_entity_poly.type
_entity_poly.pdbx_seq_one_letter_code
_entity_poly.pdbx_strand_id
1 'polypeptide(L)'
;MGLLAGAFLPAAWAASEKPVPVNAAGPAATHAVVDTGKVYQSHCASCHGADRLGGTGPALLPGNLARLRRPDAIQTIAQGRQATQMPAFGSSLTPQEIASLTDLIYEPLAKTPAWGMDEIRASRVEHVKAGSLPDKPVFSADPLNLFVVVELGDHHATILDGDKFEPITRFPTRYALHGGPKFSPDGRYVYFASRDGWVAKYDIWNLTLVAEIRAGINTRNLAVSSDGRFALVANYFPHTLVALDTRDLSPIRVIDVKDDSGKSSRVSAIYDAAPRKSFIAALKDIAEVWELSYAEKAPPADADPAPDNRLTPGLGVKGPFVPRRIQLDDYLDDFFFDPAYDHVFGSSRGGQGQVVNLNSGRKTADVGLPGLPHLGSGISWSYQGQPVMATPNLKDGVVSVIDMKSWQTIKQIPTLGPGFFMRSHENTPYAWVDVFNDPKNSDVIQIIDKKTLEIVKQLKPSPGKIAAHTEFTRDGKYAVVSIWEIDGELVIYDAVTLEVVKRIKMKKPSGKYNVFNKISRSEGTSH
;
A
#
# COMPACT_ATOMS: atom_id res chain seq x y z
N MET A 1 -48.84 51.40 2.80
CA MET A 1 -48.61 52.51 3.70
C MET A 1 -47.36 52.21 4.49
N GLY A 2 -46.22 52.86 4.43
CA GLY A 2 -45.77 54.03 3.71
C GLY A 2 -44.25 54.02 3.67
N LEU A 3 -43.72 54.53 2.57
CA LEU A 3 -42.30 54.79 2.35
C LEU A 3 -41.73 55.80 3.33
N LEU A 4 -40.43 55.70 3.62
CA LEU A 4 -39.54 56.86 3.76
C LEU A 4 -38.09 56.46 3.42
N ALA A 5 -37.64 57.04 2.34
CA ALA A 5 -36.27 57.04 1.83
C ALA A 5 -35.50 58.16 2.56
N GLY A 6 -34.27 57.89 2.96
CA GLY A 6 -33.34 58.88 3.47
C GLY A 6 -32.02 58.77 2.72
N ALA A 7 -31.79 59.69 1.77
CA ALA A 7 -30.54 59.87 1.08
C ALA A 7 -29.57 60.69 1.92
N PHE A 8 -28.32 60.27 2.04
CA PHE A 8 -27.19 61.10 2.48
C PHE A 8 -26.11 61.14 1.41
N LEU A 9 -25.82 62.34 0.94
CA LEU A 9 -24.74 62.68 0.05
C LEU A 9 -23.39 62.72 0.79
N PRO A 10 -22.26 62.42 0.13
CA PRO A 10 -20.95 62.52 0.72
C PRO A 10 -20.36 63.91 0.61
N ALA A 11 -19.79 64.42 1.69
CA ALA A 11 -18.96 65.62 1.71
C ALA A 11 -17.54 65.29 1.22
N ALA A 12 -17.12 65.93 0.14
CA ALA A 12 -15.76 65.90 -0.36
C ALA A 12 -14.86 66.80 0.51
N TRP A 13 -13.78 66.22 1.02
CA TRP A 13 -12.67 66.97 1.59
C TRP A 13 -11.42 66.75 0.74
N ALA A 14 -11.04 67.76 0.00
CA ALA A 14 -9.79 67.81 -0.76
C ALA A 14 -8.68 68.26 0.20
N ALA A 15 -7.75 67.37 0.50
CA ALA A 15 -6.46 67.70 1.08
C ALA A 15 -5.37 67.56 0.02
N SER A 16 -4.70 68.66 -0.30
CA SER A 16 -3.55 68.71 -1.21
C SER A 16 -2.32 68.16 -0.51
N GLU A 17 -1.89 66.98 -0.89
CA GLU A 17 -0.58 66.47 -0.52
C GLU A 17 0.44 66.80 -1.61
N LYS A 18 1.56 67.39 -1.17
CA LYS A 18 2.75 67.67 -2.01
C LYS A 18 3.43 66.33 -2.36
N PRO A 19 3.97 66.17 -3.57
CA PRO A 19 4.67 64.93 -3.93
C PRO A 19 5.98 64.78 -3.11
N VAL A 20 6.09 63.65 -2.43
CA VAL A 20 7.35 63.21 -1.81
C VAL A 20 8.26 62.70 -2.91
N PRO A 21 9.57 63.06 -2.96
CA PRO A 21 10.48 62.55 -3.98
C PRO A 21 10.67 61.04 -3.79
N VAL A 22 10.39 60.28 -4.83
CA VAL A 22 10.71 58.87 -4.93
C VAL A 22 12.24 58.72 -4.96
N ASN A 23 12.81 58.26 -3.88
CA ASN A 23 14.22 57.92 -3.86
C ASN A 23 14.49 56.78 -4.87
N ALA A 24 15.56 56.95 -5.63
CA ALA A 24 16.04 56.05 -6.65
C ALA A 24 16.09 54.60 -6.13
N ALA A 25 15.57 53.71 -6.93
CA ALA A 25 15.69 52.27 -6.72
C ALA A 25 17.16 51.90 -6.47
N GLY A 26 17.42 51.33 -5.32
CA GLY A 26 18.69 50.67 -5.05
C GLY A 26 18.92 49.55 -6.09
N PRO A 27 20.17 49.12 -6.31
CA PRO A 27 20.48 48.13 -7.32
C PRO A 27 19.62 46.90 -7.09
N ALA A 28 18.88 46.46 -8.12
CA ALA A 28 18.16 45.22 -8.12
C ALA A 28 19.14 44.12 -7.68
N ALA A 29 18.82 43.43 -6.60
CA ALA A 29 19.57 42.29 -6.18
C ALA A 29 19.61 41.30 -7.35
N THR A 30 20.78 41.14 -7.95
CA THR A 30 21.03 40.11 -8.95
C THR A 30 20.81 38.79 -8.24
N HIS A 31 19.61 38.22 -8.41
CA HIS A 31 19.33 36.85 -7.95
C HIS A 31 20.35 35.94 -8.65
N ALA A 32 21.32 35.48 -7.93
CA ALA A 32 22.24 34.47 -8.45
C ALA A 32 21.42 33.29 -8.98
N VAL A 33 21.68 32.95 -10.25
CA VAL A 33 20.99 31.79 -10.86
C VAL A 33 21.36 30.56 -10.05
N VAL A 34 20.36 29.88 -9.48
CA VAL A 34 20.58 28.68 -8.70
C VAL A 34 21.04 27.56 -9.65
N ASP A 35 22.21 27.02 -9.44
CA ASP A 35 22.66 25.77 -10.07
C ASP A 35 21.95 24.59 -9.42
N THR A 36 20.70 24.36 -9.82
CA THR A 36 19.83 23.32 -9.26
C THR A 36 20.41 21.92 -9.40
N GLY A 37 21.12 21.65 -10.50
CA GLY A 37 21.80 20.38 -10.72
C GLY A 37 22.88 20.12 -9.65
N LYS A 38 23.70 21.12 -9.38
CA LYS A 38 24.74 21.02 -8.35
C LYS A 38 24.15 20.88 -6.95
N VAL A 39 23.10 21.64 -6.63
CA VAL A 39 22.39 21.52 -5.34
C VAL A 39 21.82 20.10 -5.18
N TYR A 40 21.17 19.56 -6.24
CA TYR A 40 20.65 18.20 -6.23
C TYR A 40 21.75 17.16 -5.98
N GLN A 41 22.87 17.24 -6.72
CA GLN A 41 23.99 16.31 -6.56
C GLN A 41 24.59 16.34 -5.17
N SER A 42 24.67 17.52 -4.54
CA SER A 42 25.29 17.68 -3.22
C SER A 42 24.39 17.22 -2.06
N HIS A 43 23.07 17.35 -2.18
CA HIS A 43 22.14 17.17 -1.05
C HIS A 43 21.15 16.02 -1.23
N CYS A 44 20.84 15.61 -2.46
CA CYS A 44 19.76 14.68 -2.76
C CYS A 44 20.23 13.37 -3.40
N ALA A 45 21.26 13.44 -4.26
CA ALA A 45 21.68 12.32 -5.11
C ALA A 45 22.16 11.10 -4.32
N SER A 46 22.76 11.27 -3.16
CA SER A 46 23.24 10.16 -2.31
C SER A 46 22.11 9.21 -1.88
N CYS A 47 20.89 9.74 -1.73
CA CYS A 47 19.72 8.95 -1.36
C CYS A 47 18.79 8.65 -2.56
N HIS A 48 18.62 9.64 -3.44
CA HIS A 48 17.62 9.56 -4.52
C HIS A 48 18.22 9.18 -5.90
N GLY A 49 19.52 8.86 -5.96
CA GLY A 49 20.24 8.56 -7.19
C GLY A 49 20.65 9.82 -7.96
N ALA A 50 21.80 9.78 -8.62
CA ALA A 50 22.34 10.91 -9.38
C ALA A 50 21.42 11.34 -10.54
N ASP A 51 20.71 10.39 -11.11
CA ASP A 51 19.73 10.51 -12.20
C ASP A 51 18.26 10.47 -11.72
N ARG A 52 18.02 10.63 -10.44
CA ARG A 52 16.70 10.63 -9.78
C ARG A 52 15.97 9.29 -9.82
N LEU A 53 16.64 8.18 -10.13
CA LEU A 53 16.01 6.85 -10.24
C LEU A 53 15.83 6.13 -8.89
N GLY A 54 16.17 6.78 -7.78
CA GLY A 54 16.08 6.19 -6.44
C GLY A 54 17.35 5.48 -6.03
N GLY A 55 17.43 5.17 -4.74
CA GLY A 55 18.50 4.47 -4.07
C GLY A 55 18.04 4.03 -2.69
N THR A 56 18.57 4.59 -1.62
CA THR A 56 18.00 4.46 -0.27
C THR A 56 16.69 5.24 -0.13
N GLY A 57 16.53 6.35 -0.87
CA GLY A 57 15.28 7.08 -1.03
C GLY A 57 14.56 6.71 -2.33
N PRO A 58 13.26 7.06 -2.48
CA PRO A 58 12.48 6.75 -3.67
C PRO A 58 12.98 7.51 -4.90
N ALA A 59 12.61 7.02 -6.09
CA ALA A 59 12.81 7.77 -7.33
C ALA A 59 12.03 9.10 -7.29
N LEU A 60 12.68 10.17 -7.73
CA LEU A 60 12.12 11.52 -7.81
C LEU A 60 11.76 11.85 -9.27
N LEU A 61 10.76 11.15 -9.78
CA LEU A 61 10.23 11.30 -11.12
C LEU A 61 8.77 11.76 -11.05
N PRO A 62 8.24 12.50 -12.06
CA PRO A 62 6.86 13.00 -12.04
C PRO A 62 5.82 11.91 -11.75
N GLY A 63 5.98 10.72 -12.35
CA GLY A 63 5.10 9.58 -12.12
C GLY A 63 5.14 9.04 -10.68
N ASN A 64 6.31 9.06 -10.03
CA ASN A 64 6.49 8.66 -8.64
C ASN A 64 5.88 9.70 -7.68
N LEU A 65 5.92 10.98 -8.08
CA LEU A 65 5.47 12.13 -7.30
C LEU A 65 4.01 12.52 -7.59
N ALA A 66 3.29 11.78 -8.41
CA ALA A 66 1.93 12.13 -8.86
C ALA A 66 0.91 12.36 -7.73
N ARG A 67 1.19 11.89 -6.52
CA ARG A 67 0.34 12.09 -5.32
C ARG A 67 0.85 13.17 -4.38
N LEU A 68 2.05 13.68 -4.58
CA LEU A 68 2.64 14.75 -3.80
C LEU A 68 2.46 16.06 -4.60
N ARG A 69 1.73 17.02 -4.06
CA ARG A 69 1.57 18.32 -4.72
C ARG A 69 2.84 19.14 -4.55
N ARG A 70 3.14 20.05 -5.49
CA ARG A 70 4.35 20.89 -5.42
C ARG A 70 4.51 21.65 -4.09
N PRO A 71 3.46 22.29 -3.50
CA PRO A 71 3.58 22.92 -2.18
C PRO A 71 3.95 21.93 -1.07
N ASP A 72 3.39 20.72 -1.12
CA ASP A 72 3.67 19.68 -0.13
C ASP A 72 5.11 19.13 -0.30
N ALA A 73 5.64 19.13 -1.54
CA ALA A 73 7.03 18.77 -1.82
C ALA A 73 8.00 19.83 -1.27
N ILE A 74 7.72 21.12 -1.46
CA ILE A 74 8.47 22.23 -0.87
C ILE A 74 8.55 22.08 0.65
N GLN A 75 7.40 21.83 1.29
CA GLN A 75 7.34 21.62 2.72
C GLN A 75 8.13 20.37 3.16
N THR A 76 8.03 19.28 2.39
CA THR A 76 8.76 18.04 2.65
C THR A 76 10.28 18.24 2.57
N ILE A 77 10.77 18.99 1.58
CA ILE A 77 12.20 19.30 1.46
C ILE A 77 12.65 20.19 2.62
N ALA A 78 11.87 21.25 2.93
CA ALA A 78 12.22 22.21 3.97
C ALA A 78 12.23 21.58 5.38
N GLN A 79 11.20 20.77 5.71
CA GLN A 79 10.98 20.26 7.07
C GLN A 79 11.44 18.81 7.27
N GLY A 80 11.87 18.13 6.19
CA GLY A 80 12.13 16.71 6.20
C GLY A 80 10.82 15.91 6.27
N ARG A 81 10.96 14.61 6.45
CA ARG A 81 9.81 13.73 6.62
C ARG A 81 9.96 12.94 7.92
N GLN A 82 9.13 13.29 8.88
CA GLN A 82 9.14 12.61 10.18
C GLN A 82 9.09 11.09 10.00
N ALA A 83 9.83 10.40 10.85
CA ALA A 83 9.91 8.95 10.86
C ALA A 83 10.47 8.32 9.56
N THR A 84 11.23 9.07 8.80
CA THR A 84 12.02 8.59 7.66
C THR A 84 13.46 9.12 7.76
N GLN A 85 14.35 8.64 6.88
CA GLN A 85 15.74 9.16 6.81
C GLN A 85 15.84 10.47 5.99
N MET A 86 14.74 11.05 5.50
CA MET A 86 14.78 12.32 4.79
C MET A 86 14.94 13.49 5.78
N PRO A 87 16.12 14.15 5.83
CA PRO A 87 16.36 15.25 6.76
C PRO A 87 15.63 16.52 6.31
N ALA A 88 15.56 17.48 7.22
CA ALA A 88 15.08 18.83 6.94
C ALA A 88 16.22 19.66 6.32
N PHE A 89 15.95 20.30 5.17
CA PHE A 89 16.92 21.14 4.48
C PHE A 89 16.65 22.66 4.62
N GLY A 90 15.58 23.06 5.31
CA GLY A 90 15.22 24.46 5.46
C GLY A 90 16.22 25.35 6.20
N SER A 91 17.14 24.76 6.95
CA SER A 91 18.25 25.47 7.60
C SER A 91 19.52 25.55 6.73
N SER A 92 19.65 24.69 5.71
CA SER A 92 20.85 24.56 4.87
C SER A 92 20.65 25.02 3.44
N LEU A 93 19.41 25.11 2.98
CA LEU A 93 19.02 25.57 1.65
C LEU A 93 18.11 26.79 1.75
N THR A 94 18.27 27.72 0.82
CA THR A 94 17.41 28.89 0.69
C THR A 94 16.03 28.47 0.14
N PRO A 95 14.96 29.27 0.38
CA PRO A 95 13.65 29.02 -0.22
C PRO A 95 13.69 28.92 -1.76
N GLN A 96 14.58 29.69 -2.40
CA GLN A 96 14.76 29.65 -3.86
C GLN A 96 15.39 28.33 -4.33
N GLU A 97 16.39 27.81 -3.62
CA GLU A 97 16.98 26.51 -3.93
C GLU A 97 15.98 25.39 -3.74
N ILE A 98 15.17 25.41 -2.67
CA ILE A 98 14.10 24.44 -2.43
C ILE A 98 13.04 24.48 -3.53
N ALA A 99 12.63 25.68 -3.98
CA ALA A 99 11.70 25.85 -5.08
C ALA A 99 12.27 25.27 -6.39
N SER A 100 13.53 25.60 -6.73
CA SER A 100 14.22 25.08 -7.91
C SER A 100 14.41 23.56 -7.88
N LEU A 101 14.74 22.99 -6.73
CA LEU A 101 14.77 21.53 -6.54
C LEU A 101 13.40 20.91 -6.75
N THR A 102 12.34 21.56 -6.27
CA THR A 102 10.97 21.09 -6.49
C THR A 102 10.63 21.10 -7.97
N ASP A 103 10.99 22.14 -8.71
CA ASP A 103 10.78 22.17 -10.16
C ASP A 103 11.54 21.04 -10.87
N LEU A 104 12.80 20.83 -10.53
CA LEU A 104 13.64 19.77 -11.09
C LEU A 104 13.00 18.38 -10.90
N ILE A 105 12.50 18.03 -9.71
CA ILE A 105 11.97 16.70 -9.45
C ILE A 105 10.62 16.43 -10.14
N TYR A 106 9.89 17.49 -10.53
CA TYR A 106 8.67 17.38 -11.34
C TYR A 106 8.91 17.54 -12.83
N GLU A 107 10.16 17.82 -13.24
CA GLU A 107 10.53 17.82 -14.65
C GLU A 107 10.75 16.39 -15.15
N PRO A 108 10.14 16.00 -16.30
CA PRO A 108 10.42 14.71 -16.92
C PRO A 108 11.91 14.58 -17.25
N LEU A 109 12.44 13.36 -17.16
CA LEU A 109 13.77 13.09 -17.70
C LEU A 109 13.76 13.27 -19.22
N ALA A 110 14.85 13.77 -19.77
CA ALA A 110 15.01 13.94 -21.22
C ALA A 110 14.87 12.59 -21.97
N LYS A 111 15.20 11.49 -21.31
CA LYS A 111 14.97 10.13 -21.80
C LYS A 111 14.29 9.33 -20.71
N THR A 112 13.18 8.68 -21.05
CA THR A 112 12.51 7.74 -20.14
C THR A 112 13.47 6.59 -19.80
N PRO A 113 13.71 6.29 -18.52
CA PRO A 113 14.59 5.21 -18.14
C PRO A 113 14.08 3.86 -18.67
N ALA A 114 14.95 3.10 -19.27
CA ALA A 114 14.68 1.70 -19.56
C ALA A 114 14.82 0.90 -18.25
N TRP A 115 13.88 0.00 -17.99
CA TRP A 115 13.93 -0.97 -16.90
C TRP A 115 13.21 -2.23 -17.35
N GLY A 116 13.87 -2.98 -18.19
CA GLY A 116 13.39 -4.21 -18.79
C GLY A 116 14.10 -5.45 -18.21
N MET A 117 14.03 -6.55 -18.95
CA MET A 117 14.57 -7.83 -18.51
C MET A 117 16.07 -7.78 -18.17
N ASP A 118 16.86 -7.02 -18.95
CA ASP A 118 18.31 -6.96 -18.78
C ASP A 118 18.70 -6.17 -17.52
N GLU A 119 18.08 -5.02 -17.29
CA GLU A 119 18.29 -4.22 -16.07
C GLU A 119 17.82 -4.97 -14.82
N ILE A 120 16.67 -5.63 -14.91
CA ILE A 120 16.14 -6.46 -13.83
C ILE A 120 17.12 -7.58 -13.49
N ARG A 121 17.57 -8.34 -14.51
CA ARG A 121 18.52 -9.45 -14.33
C ARG A 121 19.86 -8.96 -13.75
N ALA A 122 20.38 -7.85 -14.26
CA ALA A 122 21.65 -7.26 -13.79
C ALA A 122 21.58 -6.77 -12.34
N SER A 123 20.38 -6.41 -11.84
CA SER A 123 20.18 -5.95 -10.47
C SER A 123 20.14 -7.08 -9.44
N ARG A 124 20.03 -8.34 -9.86
CA ARG A 124 19.86 -9.48 -8.96
C ARG A 124 21.12 -9.73 -8.12
N VAL A 125 20.91 -9.85 -6.81
CA VAL A 125 21.94 -10.20 -5.82
C VAL A 125 21.55 -11.51 -5.18
N GLU A 126 22.39 -12.52 -5.25
CA GLU A 126 22.26 -13.78 -4.55
C GLU A 126 23.19 -13.75 -3.33
N HIS A 127 22.61 -13.72 -2.14
CA HIS A 127 23.36 -13.74 -0.88
C HIS A 127 23.66 -15.17 -0.43
N VAL A 128 22.73 -16.08 -0.72
CA VAL A 128 22.83 -17.50 -0.38
C VAL A 128 22.34 -18.32 -1.55
N LYS A 129 23.11 -19.35 -1.93
CA LYS A 129 22.73 -20.26 -3.02
C LYS A 129 21.39 -20.97 -2.70
N ALA A 130 20.50 -20.98 -3.67
CA ALA A 130 19.20 -21.61 -3.53
C ALA A 130 19.34 -23.08 -3.09
N GLY A 131 18.58 -23.49 -2.06
CA GLY A 131 18.56 -24.86 -1.53
C GLY A 131 19.76 -25.24 -0.66
N SER A 132 20.67 -24.32 -0.32
CA SER A 132 21.83 -24.63 0.54
C SER A 132 21.57 -24.48 2.04
N LEU A 133 20.46 -23.81 2.43
CA LEU A 133 20.10 -23.62 3.83
C LEU A 133 19.38 -24.85 4.42
N PRO A 134 19.58 -25.15 5.72
CA PRO A 134 18.90 -26.25 6.39
C PRO A 134 17.37 -26.14 6.33
N ASP A 135 16.71 -27.31 6.32
CA ASP A 135 15.24 -27.42 6.34
C ASP A 135 14.65 -27.43 7.76
N LYS A 136 15.33 -26.82 8.71
CA LYS A 136 14.88 -26.72 10.10
C LYS A 136 15.10 -25.30 10.62
N PRO A 137 14.16 -24.77 11.41
CA PRO A 137 14.37 -23.51 12.09
C PRO A 137 15.56 -23.54 13.03
N VAL A 138 16.33 -22.44 13.09
CA VAL A 138 17.45 -22.27 14.03
C VAL A 138 17.02 -21.77 15.41
N PHE A 139 15.72 -21.67 15.65
CA PHE A 139 15.08 -21.25 16.90
C PHE A 139 14.04 -22.27 17.35
N SER A 140 13.53 -22.13 18.58
CA SER A 140 12.55 -23.07 19.18
C SER A 140 11.11 -22.56 19.19
N ALA A 141 10.84 -21.32 18.71
CA ALA A 141 9.49 -20.78 18.62
C ALA A 141 8.66 -21.52 17.56
N ASP A 142 7.33 -21.52 17.67
CA ASP A 142 6.44 -22.05 16.63
C ASP A 142 6.59 -21.21 15.33
N PRO A 143 7.12 -21.78 14.24
CA PRO A 143 7.34 -21.05 12.99
C PRO A 143 6.07 -20.45 12.39
N LEU A 144 4.90 -21.02 12.69
CA LEU A 144 3.62 -20.53 12.20
C LEU A 144 3.03 -19.43 13.08
N ASN A 145 3.46 -19.30 14.37
CA ASN A 145 3.02 -18.21 15.23
C ASN A 145 4.04 -17.06 15.31
N LEU A 146 4.87 -16.88 14.30
CA LEU A 146 5.78 -15.75 14.22
C LEU A 146 5.08 -14.52 13.66
N PHE A 147 5.51 -13.33 14.10
CA PHE A 147 5.19 -12.07 13.45
C PHE A 147 6.41 -11.54 12.71
N VAL A 148 6.18 -11.11 11.47
CA VAL A 148 7.11 -10.25 10.74
C VAL A 148 6.68 -8.82 10.97
N VAL A 149 7.45 -8.06 11.75
CA VAL A 149 7.18 -6.66 12.08
C VAL A 149 8.05 -5.76 11.23
N VAL A 150 7.43 -4.88 10.44
CA VAL A 150 8.13 -3.88 9.63
C VAL A 150 8.33 -2.60 10.44
N GLU A 151 9.57 -2.19 10.63
CA GLU A 151 9.96 -0.98 11.34
C GLU A 151 10.41 0.10 10.34
N LEU A 152 9.52 1.05 10.01
CA LEU A 152 9.82 2.12 9.07
C LEU A 152 10.74 3.21 9.65
N GLY A 153 10.92 3.25 10.97
CA GLY A 153 11.68 4.30 11.63
C GLY A 153 13.15 4.32 11.27
N ASP A 154 13.72 3.15 11.02
CA ASP A 154 15.14 2.97 10.67
C ASP A 154 15.36 1.86 9.64
N HIS A 155 14.31 1.50 8.88
CA HIS A 155 14.34 0.51 7.79
C HIS A 155 14.82 -0.87 8.24
N HIS A 156 14.17 -1.43 9.25
CA HIS A 156 14.39 -2.79 9.73
C HIS A 156 13.11 -3.61 9.67
N ALA A 157 13.27 -4.90 9.79
CA ALA A 157 12.20 -5.83 10.14
C ALA A 157 12.64 -6.69 11.34
N THR A 158 11.67 -7.04 12.18
CA THR A 158 11.87 -7.90 13.34
C THR A 158 11.03 -9.17 13.17
N ILE A 159 11.64 -10.34 13.38
CA ILE A 159 10.91 -11.59 13.58
C ILE A 159 10.64 -11.70 15.07
N LEU A 160 9.35 -11.76 15.43
CA LEU A 160 8.89 -11.81 16.82
C LEU A 160 8.21 -13.15 17.09
N ASP A 161 8.59 -13.80 18.18
CA ASP A 161 7.89 -14.98 18.72
C ASP A 161 6.48 -14.59 19.18
N GLY A 162 5.44 -15.20 18.61
CA GLY A 162 4.05 -14.87 18.91
C GLY A 162 3.52 -15.50 20.20
N ASP A 163 4.26 -16.44 20.82
CA ASP A 163 3.89 -17.03 22.10
C ASP A 163 4.50 -16.26 23.28
N LYS A 164 5.78 -15.87 23.16
CA LYS A 164 6.52 -15.19 24.22
C LYS A 164 6.53 -13.67 24.04
N PHE A 165 6.23 -13.19 22.85
CA PHE A 165 6.39 -11.78 22.47
C PHE A 165 7.81 -11.28 22.72
N GLU A 166 8.78 -12.03 22.20
CA GLU A 166 10.20 -11.72 22.27
C GLU A 166 10.80 -11.67 20.86
N PRO A 167 11.63 -10.65 20.56
CA PRO A 167 12.34 -10.59 19.28
C PRO A 167 13.31 -11.78 19.15
N ILE A 168 13.20 -12.52 18.03
CA ILE A 168 14.15 -13.58 17.67
C ILE A 168 15.33 -12.96 16.92
N THR A 169 15.05 -12.10 15.96
CA THR A 169 16.07 -11.37 15.21
C THR A 169 15.51 -10.04 14.70
N ARG A 170 16.42 -9.10 14.42
CA ARG A 170 16.14 -7.82 13.79
C ARG A 170 17.17 -7.57 12.71
N PHE A 171 16.74 -7.25 11.50
CA PHE A 171 17.61 -7.11 10.33
C PHE A 171 17.25 -5.89 9.48
N PRO A 172 18.22 -5.29 8.77
CA PRO A 172 17.97 -4.14 7.89
C PRO A 172 17.14 -4.56 6.67
N THR A 173 16.29 -3.66 6.20
CA THR A 173 15.48 -3.81 5.01
C THR A 173 15.74 -2.71 4.01
N ARG A 174 15.23 -2.87 2.78
CA ARG A 174 15.18 -1.79 1.80
C ARG A 174 14.25 -0.68 2.26
N TYR A 175 14.46 0.51 1.69
CA TYR A 175 13.64 1.70 1.95
C TYR A 175 12.17 1.47 1.59
N ALA A 176 11.28 2.07 2.37
CA ALA A 176 9.84 2.16 2.10
C ALA A 176 9.19 0.85 1.66
N LEU A 177 9.29 -0.18 2.48
CA LEU A 177 8.53 -1.41 2.27
C LEU A 177 7.04 -1.10 2.14
N HIS A 178 6.39 -1.72 1.17
CA HIS A 178 5.00 -1.43 0.83
C HIS A 178 4.23 -2.67 0.38
N GLY A 179 2.90 -2.63 0.59
CA GLY A 179 1.99 -3.69 0.15
C GLY A 179 1.95 -4.91 1.09
N GLY A 180 2.58 -4.82 2.24
CA GLY A 180 2.72 -5.92 3.20
C GLY A 180 3.62 -7.06 2.70
N PRO A 181 4.38 -7.71 3.59
CA PRO A 181 5.13 -8.91 3.26
C PRO A 181 4.21 -10.02 2.76
N LYS A 182 4.72 -10.85 1.85
CA LYS A 182 4.07 -12.07 1.36
C LYS A 182 4.91 -13.27 1.76
N PHE A 183 4.25 -14.39 2.01
CA PHE A 183 4.91 -15.60 2.51
C PHE A 183 4.86 -16.72 1.48
N SER A 184 5.84 -17.61 1.54
CA SER A 184 5.71 -18.91 0.88
C SER A 184 4.60 -19.73 1.54
N PRO A 185 3.97 -20.69 0.82
CA PRO A 185 2.85 -21.46 1.36
C PRO A 185 3.16 -22.24 2.65
N ASP A 186 4.42 -22.59 2.87
CA ASP A 186 4.92 -23.27 4.07
C ASP A 186 5.29 -22.30 5.22
N GLY A 187 5.22 -20.98 4.98
CA GLY A 187 5.60 -19.94 5.94
C GLY A 187 7.11 -19.79 6.17
N ARG A 188 7.96 -20.51 5.44
CA ARG A 188 9.42 -20.45 5.60
C ARG A 188 10.01 -19.13 5.08
N TYR A 189 9.62 -18.73 3.88
CA TYR A 189 10.15 -17.54 3.24
C TYR A 189 9.18 -16.37 3.33
N VAL A 190 9.74 -15.17 3.58
CA VAL A 190 9.01 -13.92 3.46
C VAL A 190 9.60 -13.08 2.33
N TYR A 191 8.71 -12.46 1.55
CA TYR A 191 9.04 -11.60 0.42
C TYR A 191 8.59 -10.19 0.74
N PHE A 192 9.52 -9.23 0.64
CA PHE A 192 9.26 -7.82 0.83
C PHE A 192 9.32 -7.11 -0.51
N ALA A 193 8.37 -6.22 -0.77
CA ALA A 193 8.47 -5.26 -1.87
C ALA A 193 8.72 -3.86 -1.31
N SER A 194 9.56 -3.09 -1.97
CA SER A 194 9.82 -1.70 -1.63
C SER A 194 9.37 -0.76 -2.75
N ARG A 195 9.04 0.48 -2.40
CA ARG A 195 8.58 1.48 -3.36
C ARG A 195 9.60 1.83 -4.44
N ASP A 196 10.88 1.62 -4.20
CA ASP A 196 11.97 1.85 -5.14
C ASP A 196 12.26 0.66 -6.06
N GLY A 197 11.33 -0.32 -6.07
CA GLY A 197 11.35 -1.44 -7.02
C GLY A 197 12.03 -2.71 -6.54
N TRP A 198 12.64 -2.71 -5.37
CA TRP A 198 13.32 -3.88 -4.86
C TRP A 198 12.36 -4.92 -4.27
N VAL A 199 12.66 -6.17 -4.55
CA VAL A 199 12.08 -7.35 -3.92
C VAL A 199 13.19 -8.08 -3.18
N ALA A 200 12.96 -8.38 -1.91
CA ALA A 200 13.87 -9.15 -1.08
C ALA A 200 13.21 -10.45 -0.62
N LYS A 201 13.94 -11.57 -0.67
CA LYS A 201 13.55 -12.87 -0.14
C LYS A 201 14.36 -13.16 1.11
N TYR A 202 13.68 -13.40 2.23
CA TYR A 202 14.30 -13.72 3.52
C TYR A 202 13.85 -15.09 4.00
N ASP A 203 14.77 -15.95 4.42
CA ASP A 203 14.48 -17.25 5.04
C ASP A 203 14.26 -17.03 6.55
N ILE A 204 13.00 -17.12 6.98
CA ILE A 204 12.61 -16.94 8.38
C ILE A 204 13.21 -18.06 9.24
N TRP A 205 13.24 -19.29 8.73
CA TRP A 205 13.74 -20.43 9.51
C TRP A 205 15.23 -20.32 9.80
N ASN A 206 15.99 -19.79 8.86
CA ASN A 206 17.45 -19.63 9.00
C ASN A 206 17.89 -18.20 9.29
N LEU A 207 16.93 -17.27 9.50
CA LEU A 207 17.18 -15.87 9.86
C LEU A 207 18.15 -15.18 8.88
N THR A 208 17.98 -15.41 7.57
CA THR A 208 18.97 -15.04 6.55
C THR A 208 18.32 -14.42 5.34
N LEU A 209 18.89 -13.30 4.84
CA LEU A 209 18.56 -12.71 3.55
C LEU A 209 19.11 -13.62 2.45
N VAL A 210 18.23 -14.12 1.57
CA VAL A 210 18.57 -15.10 0.53
C VAL A 210 18.94 -14.44 -0.77
N ALA A 211 18.08 -13.59 -1.28
CA ALA A 211 18.27 -12.92 -2.56
C ALA A 211 17.49 -11.60 -2.63
N GLU A 212 17.94 -10.71 -3.50
CA GLU A 212 17.27 -9.47 -3.83
C GLU A 212 17.28 -9.22 -5.34
N ILE A 213 16.28 -8.51 -5.84
CA ILE A 213 16.20 -8.08 -7.23
C ILE A 213 15.41 -6.77 -7.33
N ARG A 214 15.80 -5.89 -8.25
CA ARG A 214 15.06 -4.67 -8.53
C ARG A 214 14.16 -4.88 -9.73
N ALA A 215 12.88 -5.21 -9.47
CA ALA A 215 11.90 -5.54 -10.50
C ALA A 215 11.27 -4.32 -11.19
N GLY A 216 11.54 -3.10 -10.70
CA GLY A 216 11.03 -1.87 -11.26
C GLY A 216 11.71 -0.65 -10.67
N ILE A 217 11.23 0.54 -11.02
CA ILE A 217 11.67 1.82 -10.45
C ILE A 217 10.66 2.30 -9.39
N ASN A 218 9.40 1.90 -9.54
CA ASN A 218 8.35 2.14 -8.54
C ASN A 218 7.42 0.93 -8.51
N THR A 219 7.48 0.17 -7.42
CA THR A 219 6.66 -1.02 -7.22
C THR A 219 5.49 -0.73 -6.29
N ARG A 220 4.31 -1.27 -6.62
CA ARG A 220 3.11 -1.16 -5.81
C ARG A 220 3.06 -2.24 -4.74
N ASN A 221 3.08 -3.50 -5.17
CA ASN A 221 3.12 -4.69 -4.31
C ASN A 221 3.55 -5.91 -5.12
N LEU A 222 3.61 -7.05 -4.47
CA LEU A 222 3.80 -8.35 -5.10
C LEU A 222 2.78 -9.36 -4.56
N ALA A 223 2.59 -10.45 -5.30
CA ALA A 223 1.87 -11.63 -4.85
C ALA A 223 2.78 -12.87 -5.04
N VAL A 224 2.62 -13.87 -4.17
CA VAL A 224 3.30 -15.18 -4.26
C VAL A 224 2.25 -16.22 -4.61
N SER A 225 2.53 -17.08 -5.58
CA SER A 225 1.60 -18.14 -5.99
C SER A 225 1.38 -19.16 -4.88
N SER A 226 0.17 -19.69 -4.79
CA SER A 226 -0.20 -20.69 -3.76
C SER A 226 0.54 -22.01 -3.86
N ASP A 227 1.19 -22.29 -5.01
CA ASP A 227 2.09 -23.43 -5.16
C ASP A 227 3.56 -23.08 -4.82
N GLY A 228 3.82 -21.84 -4.41
CA GLY A 228 5.12 -21.37 -3.97
C GLY A 228 6.17 -21.19 -5.07
N ARG A 229 5.82 -21.37 -6.35
CA ARG A 229 6.81 -21.36 -7.44
C ARG A 229 7.12 -19.97 -7.99
N PHE A 230 6.18 -19.04 -7.89
CA PHE A 230 6.26 -17.75 -8.57
C PHE A 230 5.95 -16.58 -7.64
N ALA A 231 6.62 -15.47 -7.88
CA ALA A 231 6.21 -14.17 -7.38
C ALA A 231 5.91 -13.24 -8.57
N LEU A 232 4.78 -12.55 -8.54
CA LEU A 232 4.40 -11.58 -9.56
C LEU A 232 4.42 -10.18 -8.96
N VAL A 233 5.28 -9.32 -9.50
CA VAL A 233 5.54 -7.96 -9.00
C VAL A 233 4.76 -6.96 -9.84
N ALA A 234 4.01 -6.09 -9.17
CA ALA A 234 3.18 -5.07 -9.80
C ALA A 234 3.86 -3.70 -9.74
N ASN A 235 4.14 -3.11 -10.89
CA ASN A 235 4.86 -1.85 -10.98
C ASN A 235 3.95 -0.66 -11.34
N TYR A 236 4.25 0.48 -10.72
CA TYR A 236 3.76 1.78 -11.14
C TYR A 236 4.67 2.39 -12.21
N PHE A 237 5.98 2.02 -12.18
CA PHE A 237 6.93 2.46 -13.18
C PHE A 237 8.12 1.48 -13.29
N PRO A 238 8.47 1.03 -14.52
CA PRO A 238 7.62 1.12 -15.72
C PRO A 238 6.27 0.42 -15.51
N HIS A 239 5.32 0.65 -16.41
CA HIS A 239 3.98 0.02 -16.35
C HIS A 239 4.09 -1.46 -16.75
N THR A 240 4.54 -2.28 -15.82
CA THR A 240 4.81 -3.70 -16.04
C THR A 240 4.35 -4.58 -14.89
N LEU A 241 4.14 -5.85 -15.22
CA LEU A 241 4.16 -6.96 -14.27
C LEU A 241 5.44 -7.76 -14.51
N VAL A 242 6.11 -8.17 -13.42
CA VAL A 242 7.36 -8.95 -13.52
C VAL A 242 7.19 -10.26 -12.77
N ALA A 243 7.27 -11.39 -13.51
CA ALA A 243 7.24 -12.72 -12.94
C ALA A 243 8.66 -13.17 -12.55
N LEU A 244 8.80 -13.60 -11.31
CA LEU A 244 10.04 -14.09 -10.72
C LEU A 244 9.88 -15.57 -10.31
N ASP A 245 10.96 -16.34 -10.44
CA ASP A 245 11.10 -17.65 -9.80
C ASP A 245 11.35 -17.44 -8.30
N THR A 246 10.53 -18.01 -7.44
CA THR A 246 10.67 -17.85 -5.99
C THR A 246 11.89 -18.57 -5.41
N ARG A 247 12.47 -19.52 -6.13
CA ARG A 247 13.65 -20.27 -5.64
C ARG A 247 14.84 -19.33 -5.41
N ASP A 248 15.07 -18.42 -6.36
CA ASP A 248 16.28 -17.59 -6.39
C ASP A 248 16.02 -16.14 -6.83
N LEU A 249 14.76 -15.74 -7.04
CA LEU A 249 14.32 -14.47 -7.59
C LEU A 249 14.80 -14.20 -9.03
N SER A 250 15.18 -15.23 -9.81
CA SER A 250 15.49 -15.01 -11.22
C SER A 250 14.26 -14.52 -11.98
N PRO A 251 14.40 -13.53 -12.89
CA PRO A 251 13.28 -13.02 -13.65
C PRO A 251 12.90 -13.99 -14.79
N ILE A 252 11.61 -14.34 -14.85
CA ILE A 252 11.03 -15.25 -15.85
C ILE A 252 10.46 -14.46 -17.02
N ARG A 253 9.68 -13.41 -16.72
CA ARG A 253 8.96 -12.64 -17.73
C ARG A 253 8.70 -11.22 -17.27
N VAL A 254 8.83 -10.27 -18.20
CA VAL A 254 8.34 -8.90 -18.07
C VAL A 254 7.14 -8.77 -18.98
N ILE A 255 6.03 -8.27 -18.46
CA ILE A 255 4.75 -8.15 -19.15
C ILE A 255 4.40 -6.66 -19.17
N ASP A 256 4.38 -6.07 -20.36
CA ASP A 256 3.90 -4.70 -20.55
C ASP A 256 2.41 -4.63 -20.22
N VAL A 257 2.03 -3.68 -19.39
CA VAL A 257 0.64 -3.44 -19.04
C VAL A 257 0.10 -2.34 -19.94
N LYS A 258 -0.57 -2.75 -21.02
CA LYS A 258 -1.20 -1.85 -21.99
C LYS A 258 -2.45 -2.47 -22.61
N ASP A 259 -3.40 -1.63 -22.99
CA ASP A 259 -4.59 -2.04 -23.74
C ASP A 259 -4.31 -2.21 -25.24
N ASP A 260 -5.33 -2.58 -25.99
CA ASP A 260 -5.23 -2.80 -27.44
C ASP A 260 -4.96 -1.51 -28.23
N SER A 261 -5.24 -0.34 -27.65
CA SER A 261 -4.89 0.96 -28.23
C SER A 261 -3.43 1.35 -27.99
N GLY A 262 -2.70 0.59 -27.15
CA GLY A 262 -1.33 0.90 -26.74
C GLY A 262 -1.26 1.82 -25.51
N LYS A 263 -2.38 2.23 -24.90
CA LYS A 263 -2.39 2.97 -23.64
C LYS A 263 -1.85 2.09 -22.54
N SER A 264 -0.82 2.55 -21.84
CA SER A 264 -0.22 1.81 -20.72
C SER A 264 -0.88 2.16 -19.39
N SER A 265 -0.81 1.24 -18.42
CA SER A 265 -1.39 1.41 -17.09
C SER A 265 -0.44 0.99 -15.98
N ARG A 266 -0.47 1.74 -14.88
CA ARG A 266 0.03 1.28 -13.58
C ARG A 266 -0.83 0.11 -13.10
N VAL A 267 -0.24 -0.78 -12.29
CA VAL A 267 -0.99 -1.85 -11.63
C VAL A 267 -1.33 -1.40 -10.20
N SER A 268 -2.62 -1.24 -9.89
CA SER A 268 -3.07 -0.70 -8.60
C SER A 268 -3.02 -1.73 -7.47
N ALA A 269 -3.29 -3.00 -7.76
CA ALA A 269 -3.25 -4.10 -6.81
C ALA A 269 -2.98 -5.42 -7.53
N ILE A 270 -2.33 -6.36 -6.83
CA ILE A 270 -2.17 -7.74 -7.29
C ILE A 270 -2.27 -8.69 -6.10
N TYR A 271 -3.07 -9.76 -6.28
CA TYR A 271 -3.23 -10.82 -5.27
C TYR A 271 -3.29 -12.19 -5.93
N ASP A 272 -2.92 -13.22 -5.17
CA ASP A 272 -3.05 -14.62 -5.59
C ASP A 272 -4.47 -15.15 -5.34
N ALA A 273 -5.07 -15.72 -6.37
CA ALA A 273 -6.33 -16.44 -6.31
C ALA A 273 -6.05 -17.96 -6.30
N ALA A 274 -5.72 -18.48 -5.12
CA ALA A 274 -5.22 -19.85 -4.94
C ALA A 274 -6.11 -20.94 -5.56
N PRO A 275 -7.46 -20.96 -5.38
CA PRO A 275 -8.34 -21.94 -6.00
C PRO A 275 -8.31 -21.91 -7.54
N ARG A 276 -8.00 -20.75 -8.11
CA ARG A 276 -7.94 -20.51 -9.55
C ARG A 276 -6.55 -20.75 -10.14
N LYS A 277 -5.52 -20.94 -9.30
CA LYS A 277 -4.11 -20.97 -9.71
C LYS A 277 -3.74 -19.80 -10.63
N SER A 278 -4.16 -18.61 -10.23
CA SER A 278 -4.00 -17.38 -11.01
C SER A 278 -3.67 -16.21 -10.09
N PHE A 279 -2.93 -15.24 -10.64
CA PHE A 279 -2.86 -13.91 -10.07
C PHE A 279 -3.95 -13.04 -10.65
N ILE A 280 -4.56 -12.20 -9.82
CA ILE A 280 -5.51 -11.18 -10.27
C ILE A 280 -4.85 -9.81 -10.07
N ALA A 281 -4.80 -9.02 -11.15
CA ALA A 281 -4.21 -7.68 -11.16
C ALA A 281 -5.26 -6.64 -11.57
N ALA A 282 -5.45 -5.62 -10.74
CA ALA A 282 -6.28 -4.47 -11.07
C ALA A 282 -5.42 -3.37 -11.69
N LEU A 283 -5.90 -2.74 -12.76
CA LEU A 283 -5.21 -1.67 -13.47
C LEU A 283 -5.72 -0.31 -13.03
N LYS A 284 -4.82 0.68 -12.94
CA LYS A 284 -5.14 1.99 -12.39
C LYS A 284 -5.56 3.02 -13.43
N ASP A 285 -5.07 2.90 -14.64
CA ASP A 285 -5.23 3.91 -15.71
C ASP A 285 -6.05 3.37 -16.89
N ILE A 286 -6.41 2.09 -16.82
CA ILE A 286 -7.27 1.36 -17.75
C ILE A 286 -8.33 0.65 -16.92
N ALA A 287 -9.59 0.69 -17.35
CA ALA A 287 -10.69 0.04 -16.66
C ALA A 287 -10.69 -1.48 -16.94
N GLU A 288 -9.67 -2.18 -16.44
CA GLU A 288 -9.52 -3.62 -16.60
C GLU A 288 -9.01 -4.30 -15.32
N VAL A 289 -9.40 -5.57 -15.18
CA VAL A 289 -8.76 -6.56 -14.31
C VAL A 289 -8.15 -7.63 -15.18
N TRP A 290 -6.92 -8.03 -14.88
CA TRP A 290 -6.22 -9.10 -15.57
C TRP A 290 -6.12 -10.33 -14.69
N GLU A 291 -6.46 -11.50 -15.25
CA GLU A 291 -6.20 -12.81 -14.64
C GLU A 291 -5.01 -13.45 -15.35
N LEU A 292 -3.95 -13.79 -14.60
CA LEU A 292 -2.71 -14.36 -15.12
C LEU A 292 -2.50 -15.73 -14.50
N SER A 293 -2.83 -16.79 -15.25
CA SER A 293 -2.71 -18.16 -14.77
C SER A 293 -1.24 -18.60 -14.66
N TYR A 294 -0.93 -19.32 -13.60
CA TYR A 294 0.33 -20.06 -13.40
C TYR A 294 0.13 -21.58 -13.39
N ALA A 295 -1.06 -22.05 -13.74
CA ALA A 295 -1.32 -23.47 -13.95
C ALA A 295 -0.48 -24.03 -15.09
N GLU A 296 -0.05 -25.30 -15.00
CA GLU A 296 0.75 -25.96 -16.05
C GLU A 296 -0.02 -26.11 -17.36
N LYS A 297 -1.34 -26.27 -17.28
CA LYS A 297 -2.25 -26.19 -18.43
C LYS A 297 -3.17 -25.02 -18.17
N ALA A 298 -3.19 -24.06 -19.09
CA ALA A 298 -4.20 -23.01 -19.05
C ALA A 298 -5.59 -23.69 -18.97
N PRO A 299 -6.53 -23.20 -18.11
CA PRO A 299 -7.88 -23.71 -18.15
C PRO A 299 -8.40 -23.61 -19.59
N PRO A 300 -9.16 -24.61 -20.08
CA PRO A 300 -9.74 -24.53 -21.41
C PRO A 300 -10.56 -23.25 -21.52
N ALA A 301 -10.49 -22.62 -22.68
CA ALA A 301 -11.30 -21.44 -23.01
C ALA A 301 -12.78 -21.81 -23.24
N ASP A 302 -13.30 -22.75 -22.44
CA ASP A 302 -14.66 -23.30 -22.54
C ASP A 302 -15.71 -22.49 -21.76
N ALA A 303 -15.43 -21.27 -21.40
CA ALA A 303 -16.51 -20.35 -21.21
C ALA A 303 -17.00 -19.95 -22.60
N ASP A 304 -18.22 -20.37 -22.95
CA ASP A 304 -18.93 -19.96 -24.15
C ASP A 304 -18.60 -18.50 -24.49
N PRO A 305 -18.03 -18.20 -25.67
CA PRO A 305 -17.73 -16.83 -26.02
C PRO A 305 -19.08 -16.11 -26.04
N ALA A 306 -19.29 -15.25 -25.06
CA ALA A 306 -20.45 -14.37 -25.10
C ALA A 306 -20.44 -13.62 -26.44
N PRO A 307 -21.57 -13.41 -27.10
CA PRO A 307 -21.64 -12.86 -28.45
C PRO A 307 -21.18 -11.41 -28.59
N ASP A 308 -20.66 -10.82 -27.53
CA ASP A 308 -20.03 -9.52 -27.60
C ASP A 308 -18.51 -9.70 -27.42
N ASN A 309 -17.75 -9.23 -28.38
CA ASN A 309 -16.30 -9.35 -28.58
C ASN A 309 -15.44 -8.73 -27.47
N ARG A 310 -15.91 -8.58 -26.22
CA ARG A 310 -15.19 -8.00 -25.09
C ARG A 310 -14.31 -8.99 -24.32
N LEU A 311 -14.41 -10.27 -24.65
CA LEU A 311 -13.46 -11.27 -24.21
C LEU A 311 -12.44 -11.46 -25.33
N THR A 312 -11.29 -10.78 -25.29
CA THR A 312 -10.18 -11.15 -26.14
C THR A 312 -9.46 -12.32 -25.47
N PRO A 313 -9.70 -13.58 -25.87
CA PRO A 313 -8.82 -14.65 -25.47
C PRO A 313 -7.43 -14.30 -26.02
N GLY A 314 -6.38 -14.52 -25.26
CA GLY A 314 -5.03 -14.51 -25.80
C GLY A 314 -4.89 -15.65 -26.80
N LEU A 315 -5.45 -15.49 -27.99
CA LEU A 315 -5.41 -16.45 -29.09
C LEU A 315 -3.95 -16.72 -29.45
N GLY A 316 -3.48 -17.89 -29.06
CA GLY A 316 -2.23 -18.47 -29.58
C GLY A 316 -0.98 -18.30 -28.73
N VAL A 317 -0.96 -17.57 -27.62
CA VAL A 317 0.21 -17.47 -26.74
C VAL A 317 0.12 -18.56 -25.67
N LYS A 318 0.81 -19.67 -25.89
CA LYS A 318 0.97 -20.74 -24.89
C LYS A 318 2.01 -20.32 -23.85
N GLY A 319 1.70 -20.50 -22.57
CA GLY A 319 2.64 -20.31 -21.46
C GLY A 319 2.01 -19.67 -20.23
N PRO A 320 2.70 -19.70 -19.06
CA PRO A 320 2.22 -19.06 -17.86
C PRO A 320 2.21 -17.52 -18.02
N PHE A 321 1.36 -16.87 -17.26
CA PHE A 321 1.24 -15.40 -17.15
C PHE A 321 0.75 -14.70 -18.43
N VAL A 322 -0.01 -15.39 -19.28
CA VAL A 322 -0.75 -14.72 -20.37
C VAL A 322 -1.97 -14.06 -19.77
N PRO A 323 -2.17 -12.74 -19.92
CA PRO A 323 -3.31 -12.07 -19.33
C PRO A 323 -4.64 -12.48 -20.01
N ARG A 324 -5.60 -12.93 -19.21
CA ARG A 324 -7.02 -12.88 -19.56
C ARG A 324 -7.53 -11.52 -19.09
N ARG A 325 -7.95 -10.68 -20.02
CA ARG A 325 -8.37 -9.30 -19.76
C ARG A 325 -9.88 -9.25 -19.53
N ILE A 326 -10.29 -8.61 -18.46
CA ILE A 326 -11.69 -8.41 -18.07
C ILE A 326 -11.95 -6.92 -18.07
N GLN A 327 -12.86 -6.47 -18.95
CA GLN A 327 -13.25 -5.07 -19.08
C GLN A 327 -14.18 -4.67 -17.94
N LEU A 328 -13.99 -3.46 -17.43
CA LEU A 328 -14.78 -2.85 -16.36
C LEU A 328 -15.41 -1.52 -16.83
N ASP A 329 -16.34 -0.99 -16.05
CA ASP A 329 -16.91 0.33 -16.31
C ASP A 329 -15.97 1.45 -15.82
N ASP A 330 -15.24 1.23 -14.71
CA ASP A 330 -14.26 2.14 -14.13
C ASP A 330 -13.07 1.32 -13.59
N TYR A 331 -11.92 1.98 -13.40
CA TYR A 331 -10.73 1.34 -12.84
C TYR A 331 -10.94 0.94 -11.37
N LEU A 332 -10.17 -0.04 -10.89
CA LEU A 332 -10.13 -0.39 -9.47
C LEU A 332 -8.82 0.11 -8.82
N ASP A 333 -8.94 0.85 -7.71
CA ASP A 333 -7.76 1.25 -6.91
C ASP A 333 -7.25 0.10 -6.04
N ASP A 334 -8.17 -0.73 -5.56
CA ASP A 334 -7.91 -1.97 -4.84
C ASP A 334 -9.16 -2.88 -4.90
N PHE A 335 -9.03 -4.15 -4.49
CA PHE A 335 -10.14 -5.10 -4.51
C PHE A 335 -10.02 -6.16 -3.41
N PHE A 336 -11.11 -6.91 -3.22
CA PHE A 336 -11.24 -8.00 -2.27
C PHE A 336 -11.93 -9.20 -2.95
N PHE A 337 -11.55 -10.44 -2.59
CA PHE A 337 -12.20 -11.66 -3.10
C PHE A 337 -13.40 -12.07 -2.25
N ASP A 338 -14.40 -12.68 -2.87
CA ASP A 338 -15.34 -13.51 -2.13
C ASP A 338 -14.66 -14.81 -1.64
N PRO A 339 -15.25 -15.53 -0.66
CA PRO A 339 -14.66 -16.76 -0.13
C PRO A 339 -14.43 -17.87 -1.17
N ALA A 340 -15.21 -17.89 -2.25
CA ALA A 340 -15.07 -18.87 -3.33
C ALA A 340 -14.02 -18.47 -4.38
N TYR A 341 -13.52 -17.23 -4.35
CA TYR A 341 -12.66 -16.65 -5.39
C TYR A 341 -13.30 -16.62 -6.79
N ASP A 342 -14.63 -16.61 -6.83
CA ASP A 342 -15.41 -16.45 -8.05
C ASP A 342 -15.68 -14.98 -8.39
N HIS A 343 -15.65 -14.11 -7.38
CA HIS A 343 -15.88 -12.68 -7.55
C HIS A 343 -14.76 -11.85 -6.93
N VAL A 344 -14.50 -10.71 -7.55
CA VAL A 344 -13.76 -9.60 -6.94
C VAL A 344 -14.70 -8.43 -6.74
N PHE A 345 -14.64 -7.84 -5.56
CA PHE A 345 -15.24 -6.55 -5.26
C PHE A 345 -14.14 -5.51 -5.21
N GLY A 346 -14.20 -4.53 -6.08
CA GLY A 346 -13.22 -3.45 -6.17
C GLY A 346 -13.90 -2.09 -6.24
N SER A 347 -13.17 -1.03 -5.92
CA SER A 347 -13.67 0.34 -6.04
C SER A 347 -12.65 1.28 -6.65
N SER A 348 -13.15 2.28 -7.37
CA SER A 348 -12.37 3.45 -7.77
C SER A 348 -12.24 4.43 -6.59
N ARG A 349 -11.40 5.45 -6.75
CA ARG A 349 -11.23 6.52 -5.74
C ARG A 349 -12.46 7.41 -5.55
N GLY A 350 -13.41 7.34 -6.45
CA GLY A 350 -14.69 8.02 -6.35
C GLY A 350 -15.73 7.29 -5.48
N GLY A 351 -15.38 6.12 -4.91
CA GLY A 351 -16.30 5.31 -4.10
C GLY A 351 -17.23 4.42 -4.92
N GLN A 352 -17.11 4.43 -6.25
CA GLN A 352 -17.87 3.51 -7.11
C GLN A 352 -17.30 2.10 -6.97
N GLY A 353 -18.07 1.23 -6.33
CA GLY A 353 -17.72 -0.17 -6.17
C GLY A 353 -18.32 -1.02 -7.26
N GLN A 354 -17.55 -1.97 -7.77
CA GLN A 354 -17.97 -2.92 -8.80
C GLN A 354 -17.68 -4.35 -8.34
N VAL A 355 -18.62 -5.23 -8.56
CA VAL A 355 -18.44 -6.67 -8.37
C VAL A 355 -18.26 -7.31 -9.73
N VAL A 356 -17.19 -8.07 -9.88
CA VAL A 356 -16.85 -8.74 -11.13
C VAL A 356 -16.80 -10.24 -10.90
N ASN A 357 -17.58 -10.98 -11.66
CA ASN A 357 -17.50 -12.43 -11.68
C ASN A 357 -16.34 -12.87 -12.56
N LEU A 358 -15.34 -13.49 -11.95
CA LEU A 358 -14.12 -13.93 -12.62
C LEU A 358 -14.35 -15.09 -13.59
N ASN A 359 -15.41 -15.90 -13.42
CA ASN A 359 -15.71 -17.01 -14.32
C ASN A 359 -16.28 -16.48 -15.65
N SER A 360 -17.29 -15.62 -15.58
CA SER A 360 -17.89 -15.02 -16.77
C SER A 360 -17.08 -13.85 -17.35
N GLY A 361 -16.16 -13.26 -16.56
CA GLY A 361 -15.43 -12.05 -16.94
C GLY A 361 -16.34 -10.82 -17.07
N ARG A 362 -17.41 -10.72 -16.26
CA ARG A 362 -18.40 -9.64 -16.34
C ARG A 362 -18.66 -9.00 -14.98
N LYS A 363 -18.97 -7.70 -15.00
CA LYS A 363 -19.56 -7.02 -13.86
C LYS A 363 -20.94 -7.60 -13.57
N THR A 364 -21.22 -7.88 -12.29
CA THR A 364 -22.49 -8.46 -11.83
C THR A 364 -23.26 -7.55 -10.89
N ALA A 365 -22.59 -6.61 -10.22
CA ALA A 365 -23.24 -5.65 -9.33
C ALA A 365 -22.46 -4.34 -9.22
N ASP A 366 -23.16 -3.28 -8.84
CA ASP A 366 -22.61 -2.03 -8.35
C ASP A 366 -22.84 -1.90 -6.85
N VAL A 367 -21.83 -1.42 -6.11
CA VAL A 367 -21.91 -1.21 -4.67
C VAL A 367 -21.51 0.22 -4.37
N GLY A 368 -22.49 1.06 -4.04
CA GLY A 368 -22.23 2.44 -3.62
C GLY A 368 -21.65 2.47 -2.21
N LEU A 369 -20.42 2.96 -2.05
CA LEU A 369 -19.78 3.16 -0.76
C LEU A 369 -19.43 4.63 -0.57
N PRO A 370 -19.50 5.15 0.67
CA PRO A 370 -19.07 6.52 0.94
C PRO A 370 -17.56 6.69 0.73
N GLY A 371 -17.15 7.91 0.43
CA GLY A 371 -15.76 8.35 0.44
C GLY A 371 -14.79 7.52 -0.37
N LEU A 372 -13.77 6.96 0.28
CA LEU A 372 -12.74 6.12 -0.32
C LEU A 372 -12.56 4.84 0.52
N PRO A 373 -13.27 3.76 0.22
CA PRO A 373 -13.10 2.49 0.92
C PRO A 373 -11.69 1.94 0.74
N HIS A 374 -11.13 1.35 1.81
CA HIS A 374 -9.80 0.74 1.79
C HIS A 374 -9.91 -0.78 1.71
N LEU A 375 -10.23 -1.30 0.54
CA LEU A 375 -10.55 -2.72 0.34
C LEU A 375 -9.38 -3.65 0.65
N GLY A 376 -8.14 -3.24 0.37
CA GLY A 376 -6.95 -4.01 0.73
C GLY A 376 -6.74 -4.20 2.24
N SER A 377 -7.47 -3.49 3.08
CA SER A 377 -7.56 -3.71 4.54
C SER A 377 -8.92 -4.24 4.98
N GLY A 378 -9.80 -4.58 4.03
CA GLY A 378 -11.06 -5.23 4.30
C GLY A 378 -10.87 -6.62 4.91
N ILE A 379 -11.85 -7.04 5.69
CA ILE A 379 -11.89 -8.36 6.34
C ILE A 379 -13.24 -9.01 6.10
N SER A 380 -13.28 -10.34 6.19
CA SER A 380 -14.53 -11.09 6.09
C SER A 380 -14.77 -11.96 7.32
N TRP A 381 -16.04 -12.22 7.61
CA TRP A 381 -16.47 -13.21 8.62
C TRP A 381 -17.90 -13.68 8.32
N SER A 382 -18.37 -14.67 9.08
CA SER A 382 -19.76 -15.12 9.01
C SER A 382 -20.64 -14.28 9.94
N TYR A 383 -21.62 -13.56 9.36
CA TYR A 383 -22.64 -12.79 10.08
C TYR A 383 -24.00 -13.40 9.83
N GLN A 384 -24.67 -13.87 10.88
CA GLN A 384 -25.99 -14.56 10.79
C GLN A 384 -26.00 -15.70 9.75
N GLY A 385 -24.89 -16.44 9.64
CA GLY A 385 -24.74 -17.55 8.71
C GLY A 385 -24.49 -17.16 7.25
N GLN A 386 -24.27 -15.86 6.96
CA GLN A 386 -23.91 -15.36 5.64
C GLN A 386 -22.50 -14.76 5.63
N PRO A 387 -21.71 -14.94 4.56
CA PRO A 387 -20.42 -14.29 4.45
C PRO A 387 -20.60 -12.79 4.27
N VAL A 388 -19.95 -12.01 5.11
CA VAL A 388 -19.90 -10.56 5.00
C VAL A 388 -18.46 -10.08 4.87
N MET A 389 -18.30 -8.95 4.22
CA MET A 389 -17.05 -8.18 4.17
C MET A 389 -17.26 -6.85 4.88
N ALA A 390 -16.27 -6.40 5.63
CA ALA A 390 -16.23 -5.04 6.15
C ALA A 390 -14.97 -4.32 5.71
N THR A 391 -15.11 -3.03 5.41
CA THR A 391 -14.01 -2.18 4.97
C THR A 391 -14.00 -0.85 5.69
N PRO A 392 -12.83 -0.36 6.19
CA PRO A 392 -12.69 0.99 6.68
C PRO A 392 -12.65 1.98 5.52
N ASN A 393 -12.76 3.26 5.81
CA ASN A 393 -12.76 4.33 4.82
C ASN A 393 -11.64 5.34 5.11
N LEU A 394 -10.94 5.76 4.05
CA LEU A 394 -9.78 6.67 4.13
C LEU A 394 -10.16 8.16 4.19
N LYS A 395 -11.43 8.50 3.90
CA LYS A 395 -11.93 9.88 3.87
C LYS A 395 -13.02 10.12 4.91
N ASP A 396 -13.91 9.15 5.09
CA ASP A 396 -15.09 9.28 5.93
C ASP A 396 -14.95 8.43 7.19
N GLY A 397 -15.48 8.90 8.31
CA GLY A 397 -15.53 8.17 9.57
C GLY A 397 -16.58 7.06 9.53
N VAL A 398 -16.34 6.00 8.78
CA VAL A 398 -17.30 4.91 8.61
C VAL A 398 -16.61 3.58 8.29
N VAL A 399 -17.17 2.49 8.81
CA VAL A 399 -16.93 1.12 8.36
C VAL A 399 -18.17 0.64 7.66
N SER A 400 -18.05 0.19 6.41
CA SER A 400 -19.16 -0.39 5.64
C SER A 400 -19.10 -1.92 5.73
N VAL A 401 -20.24 -2.54 6.07
CA VAL A 401 -20.41 -4.01 6.11
C VAL A 401 -21.31 -4.40 4.96
N ILE A 402 -20.83 -5.34 4.13
CA ILE A 402 -21.43 -5.71 2.85
C ILE A 402 -21.72 -7.22 2.88
N ASP A 403 -22.92 -7.63 2.53
CA ASP A 403 -23.27 -9.03 2.29
C ASP A 403 -22.63 -9.50 0.99
N MET A 404 -21.85 -10.57 1.02
CA MET A 404 -21.08 -11.04 -0.13
C MET A 404 -21.86 -11.96 -1.08
N LYS A 405 -23.15 -12.22 -0.81
CA LYS A 405 -24.04 -12.91 -1.75
C LYS A 405 -24.88 -11.94 -2.54
N SER A 406 -25.52 -11.01 -1.83
CA SER A 406 -26.39 -10.01 -2.45
C SER A 406 -25.64 -8.76 -2.92
N TRP A 407 -24.41 -8.55 -2.43
CA TRP A 407 -23.59 -7.37 -2.64
C TRP A 407 -24.26 -6.07 -2.16
N GLN A 408 -25.12 -6.18 -1.16
CA GLN A 408 -25.79 -5.04 -0.54
C GLN A 408 -25.05 -4.62 0.74
N THR A 409 -24.93 -3.30 0.95
CA THR A 409 -24.47 -2.76 2.23
C THR A 409 -25.53 -2.99 3.29
N ILE A 410 -25.25 -3.84 4.28
CA ILE A 410 -26.18 -4.18 5.37
C ILE A 410 -26.05 -3.23 6.56
N LYS A 411 -24.88 -2.64 6.77
CA LYS A 411 -24.63 -1.68 7.84
C LYS A 411 -23.53 -0.70 7.46
N GLN A 412 -23.71 0.55 7.84
CA GLN A 412 -22.66 1.55 7.93
C GLN A 412 -22.46 1.89 9.41
N ILE A 413 -21.28 1.63 9.95
CA ILE A 413 -20.94 1.82 11.34
C ILE A 413 -20.17 3.14 11.45
N PRO A 414 -20.74 4.21 12.04
CA PRO A 414 -20.04 5.48 12.23
C PRO A 414 -18.82 5.28 13.14
N THR A 415 -17.67 5.78 12.72
CA THR A 415 -16.42 5.79 13.49
C THR A 415 -16.04 7.20 13.91
N LEU A 416 -15.07 7.36 14.81
CA LEU A 416 -14.60 8.69 15.27
C LEU A 416 -13.94 9.50 14.15
N GLY A 417 -13.53 8.85 13.08
CA GLY A 417 -12.90 9.49 11.94
C GLY A 417 -12.42 8.44 10.94
N PRO A 418 -11.78 8.85 9.82
CA PRO A 418 -11.32 7.95 8.78
C PRO A 418 -10.29 6.95 9.30
N GLY A 419 -10.52 5.65 9.05
CA GLY A 419 -9.64 4.54 9.38
C GLY A 419 -8.80 4.07 8.19
N PHE A 420 -7.76 3.29 8.49
CA PHE A 420 -6.88 2.72 7.48
C PHE A 420 -6.84 1.19 7.53
N PHE A 421 -6.70 0.61 8.72
CA PHE A 421 -6.58 -0.83 8.91
C PHE A 421 -7.73 -1.39 9.74
N MET A 422 -8.23 -2.53 9.31
CA MET A 422 -9.20 -3.32 10.04
C MET A 422 -8.73 -4.77 10.13
N ARG A 423 -8.92 -5.41 11.29
CA ARG A 423 -8.55 -6.81 11.54
C ARG A 423 -9.53 -7.47 12.49
N SER A 424 -9.62 -8.78 12.32
CA SER A 424 -10.30 -9.68 13.25
C SER A 424 -9.61 -11.04 13.24
N HIS A 425 -10.17 -11.99 13.94
CA HIS A 425 -9.81 -13.39 13.93
C HIS A 425 -11.06 -14.24 14.19
N GLU A 426 -11.10 -15.48 13.72
CA GLU A 426 -12.25 -16.38 13.92
C GLU A 426 -12.55 -16.62 15.42
N ASN A 427 -11.51 -16.67 16.26
CA ASN A 427 -11.59 -16.94 17.70
C ASN A 427 -11.84 -15.70 18.56
N THR A 428 -12.06 -14.51 17.99
CA THR A 428 -12.45 -13.31 18.75
C THR A 428 -13.84 -12.83 18.33
N PRO A 429 -14.69 -12.37 19.28
CA PRO A 429 -15.98 -11.80 18.95
C PRO A 429 -15.88 -10.41 18.29
N TYR A 430 -14.68 -9.83 18.21
CA TYR A 430 -14.47 -8.44 17.85
C TYR A 430 -13.71 -8.25 16.54
N ALA A 431 -14.08 -7.20 15.82
CA ALA A 431 -13.26 -6.61 14.77
C ALA A 431 -12.66 -5.29 15.28
N TRP A 432 -11.39 -5.07 14.98
CA TRP A 432 -10.59 -3.94 15.44
C TRP A 432 -10.33 -3.00 14.27
N VAL A 433 -10.65 -1.72 14.42
CA VAL A 433 -10.43 -0.69 13.39
C VAL A 433 -9.72 0.50 14.00
N ASP A 434 -8.72 1.03 13.30
CA ASP A 434 -8.04 2.26 13.69
C ASP A 434 -8.78 3.51 13.17
N VAL A 435 -8.38 4.67 13.68
CA VAL A 435 -8.84 5.99 13.27
C VAL A 435 -7.65 6.80 12.72
N PHE A 436 -6.78 6.12 11.98
CA PHE A 436 -5.44 6.55 11.58
C PHE A 436 -5.39 7.91 10.88
N ASN A 437 -6.39 8.21 10.05
CA ASN A 437 -6.42 9.43 9.23
C ASN A 437 -7.11 10.62 9.92
N ASP A 438 -7.54 10.49 11.19
CA ASP A 438 -8.12 11.59 11.96
C ASP A 438 -7.06 12.21 12.88
N PRO A 439 -6.71 13.51 12.71
CA PRO A 439 -5.67 14.14 13.52
C PRO A 439 -5.99 14.23 15.03
N LYS A 440 -7.27 14.15 15.42
CA LYS A 440 -7.71 14.25 16.81
C LYS A 440 -7.80 12.91 17.52
N ASN A 441 -8.11 11.85 16.76
CA ASN A 441 -8.42 10.53 17.29
C ASN A 441 -7.48 9.44 16.77
N SER A 442 -6.36 9.79 16.13
CA SER A 442 -5.41 8.81 15.60
C SER A 442 -4.76 7.90 16.65
N ASP A 443 -4.92 8.23 17.94
CA ASP A 443 -4.50 7.40 19.08
C ASP A 443 -5.54 6.36 19.52
N VAL A 444 -6.69 6.26 18.79
CA VAL A 444 -7.82 5.39 19.16
C VAL A 444 -7.87 4.16 18.25
N ILE A 445 -8.11 3.01 18.87
CA ILE A 445 -8.59 1.78 18.21
C ILE A 445 -10.03 1.55 18.65
N GLN A 446 -10.95 1.39 17.71
CA GLN A 446 -12.36 1.10 17.98
C GLN A 446 -12.64 -0.39 17.83
N ILE A 447 -13.38 -0.93 18.78
CA ILE A 447 -13.72 -2.35 18.87
C ILE A 447 -15.18 -2.52 18.46
N ILE A 448 -15.40 -3.26 17.38
CA ILE A 448 -16.71 -3.57 16.83
C ILE A 448 -17.07 -5.01 17.22
N ASP A 449 -18.23 -5.19 17.81
CA ASP A 449 -18.79 -6.52 18.04
C ASP A 449 -19.31 -7.11 16.71
N LYS A 450 -18.82 -8.29 16.34
CA LYS A 450 -19.15 -8.95 15.04
C LYS A 450 -20.61 -9.42 14.96
N LYS A 451 -21.32 -9.57 16.11
CA LYS A 451 -22.72 -10.02 16.14
C LYS A 451 -23.71 -8.89 16.09
N THR A 452 -23.41 -7.76 16.77
CA THR A 452 -24.29 -6.60 16.80
C THR A 452 -23.96 -5.55 15.75
N LEU A 453 -22.74 -5.59 15.22
CA LEU A 453 -22.19 -4.57 14.31
C LEU A 453 -22.18 -3.17 14.95
N GLU A 454 -21.83 -3.09 16.22
CA GLU A 454 -21.77 -1.86 16.99
C GLU A 454 -20.39 -1.68 17.63
N ILE A 455 -19.97 -0.43 17.79
CA ILE A 455 -18.73 -0.11 18.53
C ILE A 455 -19.02 -0.28 20.03
N VAL A 456 -18.36 -1.27 20.63
CA VAL A 456 -18.55 -1.62 22.05
C VAL A 456 -17.48 -1.05 22.97
N LYS A 457 -16.30 -0.70 22.42
CA LYS A 457 -15.20 -0.13 23.20
C LYS A 457 -14.30 0.74 22.34
N GLN A 458 -13.64 1.71 22.96
CA GLN A 458 -12.57 2.51 22.39
C GLN A 458 -11.32 2.33 23.25
N LEU A 459 -10.21 1.95 22.62
CA LEU A 459 -8.93 1.77 23.29
C LEU A 459 -8.00 2.91 22.90
N LYS A 460 -7.21 3.40 23.86
CA LYS A 460 -6.10 4.34 23.62
C LYS A 460 -4.79 3.67 24.04
N PRO A 461 -4.17 2.88 23.14
CA PRO A 461 -2.99 2.09 23.47
C PRO A 461 -1.84 2.95 24.02
N SER A 462 -1.61 4.12 23.42
CA SER A 462 -0.63 5.12 23.86
C SER A 462 -1.21 6.51 23.57
N PRO A 463 -1.83 7.18 24.56
CA PRO A 463 -2.50 8.46 24.36
C PRO A 463 -1.60 9.51 23.68
N GLY A 464 -2.14 10.17 22.66
CA GLY A 464 -1.44 11.19 21.86
C GLY A 464 -0.46 10.64 20.82
N LYS A 465 -0.33 9.30 20.66
CA LYS A 465 0.51 8.65 19.66
C LYS A 465 -0.35 7.84 18.69
N ILE A 466 0.01 7.85 17.40
CA ILE A 466 -0.77 7.16 16.37
C ILE A 466 -0.79 5.65 16.64
N ALA A 467 -2.01 5.12 16.81
CA ALA A 467 -2.26 3.68 16.99
C ALA A 467 -2.88 3.09 15.72
N ALA A 468 -2.31 2.00 15.19
CA ALA A 468 -2.77 1.43 13.95
C ALA A 468 -2.39 -0.04 13.77
N HIS A 469 -2.95 -0.63 12.70
CA HIS A 469 -2.58 -1.93 12.18
C HIS A 469 -2.59 -3.03 13.24
N THR A 470 -3.76 -3.42 13.73
CA THR A 470 -3.92 -4.60 14.59
C THR A 470 -3.60 -5.89 13.82
N GLU A 471 -3.00 -6.86 14.45
CA GLU A 471 -2.81 -8.23 13.95
C GLU A 471 -2.96 -9.20 15.13
N PHE A 472 -3.31 -10.47 14.85
CA PHE A 472 -3.59 -11.47 15.87
C PHE A 472 -2.54 -12.57 15.91
N THR A 473 -2.37 -13.21 17.07
CA THR A 473 -1.67 -14.49 17.17
C THR A 473 -2.41 -15.58 16.37
N ARG A 474 -1.71 -16.65 16.05
CA ARG A 474 -2.24 -17.79 15.29
C ARG A 474 -3.57 -18.33 15.85
N ASP A 475 -3.71 -18.36 17.16
CA ASP A 475 -4.89 -18.84 17.88
C ASP A 475 -5.95 -17.73 18.13
N GLY A 476 -5.66 -16.49 17.74
CA GLY A 476 -6.53 -15.35 17.97
C GLY A 476 -6.64 -14.86 19.42
N LYS A 477 -5.84 -15.43 20.33
CA LYS A 477 -5.90 -15.09 21.76
C LYS A 477 -5.41 -13.69 22.06
N TYR A 478 -4.42 -13.22 21.33
CA TYR A 478 -3.84 -11.91 21.53
C TYR A 478 -3.94 -11.06 20.28
N ALA A 479 -4.24 -9.78 20.49
CA ALA A 479 -4.23 -8.73 19.48
C ALA A 479 -3.03 -7.81 19.70
N VAL A 480 -2.25 -7.58 18.65
CA VAL A 480 -1.03 -6.77 18.68
C VAL A 480 -1.27 -5.48 17.91
N VAL A 481 -1.16 -4.33 18.58
CA VAL A 481 -1.38 -2.99 18.01
C VAL A 481 -0.04 -2.27 17.86
N SER A 482 0.17 -1.59 16.73
CA SER A 482 1.36 -0.75 16.49
C SER A 482 1.14 0.68 16.98
N ILE A 483 2.16 1.23 17.63
CA ILE A 483 2.28 2.68 17.87
C ILE A 483 3.28 3.24 16.83
N TRP A 484 2.74 4.00 15.88
CA TRP A 484 3.45 4.46 14.67
C TRP A 484 4.33 5.69 14.90
N GLU A 485 5.21 5.62 15.88
CA GLU A 485 6.14 6.69 16.25
C GLU A 485 7.58 6.19 16.21
N ILE A 486 8.56 7.09 16.09
CA ILE A 486 9.99 6.74 16.15
C ILE A 486 10.32 6.05 17.48
N ASP A 487 9.80 6.58 18.58
CA ASP A 487 9.80 5.96 19.90
C ASP A 487 8.57 5.08 20.12
N GLY A 488 8.20 4.31 19.10
CA GLY A 488 7.01 3.48 19.07
C GLY A 488 7.13 2.20 19.88
N GLU A 489 6.08 1.43 19.82
CA GLU A 489 5.99 0.14 20.51
C GLU A 489 4.92 -0.75 19.87
N LEU A 490 4.97 -2.03 20.17
CA LEU A 490 3.82 -2.93 20.05
C LEU A 490 3.11 -3.01 21.41
N VAL A 491 1.79 -2.87 21.39
CA VAL A 491 0.94 -3.08 22.56
C VAL A 491 0.14 -4.35 22.33
N ILE A 492 0.32 -5.32 23.20
CA ILE A 492 -0.33 -6.63 23.13
C ILE A 492 -1.52 -6.65 24.08
N TYR A 493 -2.68 -7.02 23.57
CA TYR A 493 -3.92 -7.16 24.31
C TYR A 493 -4.37 -8.62 24.31
N ASP A 494 -5.03 -9.04 25.38
CA ASP A 494 -5.93 -10.18 25.32
C ASP A 494 -7.12 -9.78 24.41
N ALA A 495 -7.40 -10.60 23.41
CA ALA A 495 -8.35 -10.25 22.34
C ALA A 495 -9.83 -10.34 22.76
N VAL A 496 -10.12 -10.86 23.96
CA VAL A 496 -11.47 -11.01 24.51
C VAL A 496 -11.70 -10.03 25.66
N THR A 497 -10.78 -9.98 26.64
CA THR A 497 -10.91 -9.08 27.79
C THR A 497 -10.53 -7.64 27.44
N LEU A 498 -9.76 -7.45 26.36
CA LEU A 498 -9.26 -6.15 25.91
C LEU A 498 -8.31 -5.48 26.92
N GLU A 499 -7.65 -6.29 27.76
CA GLU A 499 -6.66 -5.85 28.73
C GLU A 499 -5.25 -5.92 28.13
N VAL A 500 -4.38 -4.97 28.49
CA VAL A 500 -2.99 -4.94 28.03
C VAL A 500 -2.20 -6.05 28.75
N VAL A 501 -1.54 -6.90 27.97
CA VAL A 501 -0.72 -8.00 28.48
C VAL A 501 0.77 -7.65 28.46
N LYS A 502 1.26 -7.03 27.38
CA LYS A 502 2.69 -6.72 27.21
C LYS A 502 2.89 -5.51 26.31
N ARG A 503 4.04 -4.86 26.45
CA ARG A 503 4.52 -3.77 25.58
C ARG A 503 5.94 -4.04 25.14
N ILE A 504 6.26 -3.78 23.85
CA ILE A 504 7.58 -4.01 23.28
C ILE A 504 8.00 -2.75 22.53
N LYS A 505 9.08 -2.11 22.93
CA LYS A 505 9.62 -0.93 22.26
C LYS A 505 10.17 -1.27 20.89
N MET A 506 9.80 -0.46 19.86
CA MET A 506 10.21 -0.60 18.48
C MET A 506 10.33 0.75 17.78
N LYS A 507 11.02 0.78 16.63
CA LYS A 507 11.24 1.99 15.83
C LYS A 507 10.17 2.13 14.75
N LYS A 508 9.08 2.83 15.08
CA LYS A 508 7.92 3.03 14.17
C LYS A 508 7.45 1.73 13.52
N PRO A 509 6.95 0.76 14.31
CA PRO A 509 6.41 -0.48 13.77
C PRO A 509 5.17 -0.15 12.93
N SER A 510 5.30 -0.21 11.60
CA SER A 510 4.24 0.23 10.69
C SER A 510 3.24 -0.87 10.34
N GLY A 511 3.69 -2.11 10.30
CA GLY A 511 2.86 -3.26 10.04
C GLY A 511 3.47 -4.50 10.66
N LYS A 512 2.62 -5.41 11.08
CA LYS A 512 3.03 -6.72 11.54
C LYS A 512 2.09 -7.77 10.97
N TYR A 513 2.65 -8.92 10.66
CA TYR A 513 1.98 -9.94 9.89
C TYR A 513 2.28 -11.28 10.51
N ASN A 514 1.24 -11.95 11.04
CA ASN A 514 1.37 -13.30 11.56
C ASN A 514 1.48 -14.28 10.39
N VAL A 515 2.46 -15.19 10.45
CA VAL A 515 2.75 -16.14 9.37
C VAL A 515 1.52 -17.00 9.06
N PHE A 516 0.94 -17.65 10.10
CA PHE A 516 -0.22 -18.52 9.93
C PHE A 516 -1.42 -17.80 9.32
N ASN A 517 -1.79 -16.63 9.86
CA ASN A 517 -2.95 -15.89 9.40
C ASN A 517 -2.81 -15.52 7.92
N LYS A 518 -1.59 -15.18 7.48
CA LYS A 518 -1.33 -14.79 6.09
C LYS A 518 -1.29 -15.97 5.12
N ILE A 519 -0.75 -17.12 5.48
CA ILE A 519 -0.72 -18.28 4.58
C ILE A 519 -2.04 -19.04 4.55
N SER A 520 -2.76 -19.12 5.70
CA SER A 520 -4.06 -19.79 5.79
C SER A 520 -5.21 -18.93 5.29
N ARG A 521 -5.00 -17.60 5.16
CA ARG A 521 -6.06 -16.63 4.85
C ARG A 521 -7.24 -16.76 5.80
N SER A 522 -6.92 -16.91 7.09
CA SER A 522 -7.90 -17.07 8.16
C SER A 522 -8.93 -15.95 8.17
N GLU A 523 -10.13 -16.23 8.66
CA GLU A 523 -11.22 -15.27 8.82
C GLU A 523 -10.74 -14.02 9.60
N GLY A 524 -11.14 -12.85 9.14
CA GLY A 524 -10.72 -11.59 9.74
C GLY A 524 -9.34 -11.08 9.28
N THR A 525 -8.64 -11.83 8.42
CA THR A 525 -7.37 -11.40 7.81
C THR A 525 -7.63 -10.71 6.47
N SER A 526 -6.92 -9.60 6.21
CA SER A 526 -6.88 -8.97 4.87
C SER A 526 -5.83 -9.64 3.98
N HIS A 527 -5.86 -9.33 2.69
CA HIS A 527 -4.90 -9.82 1.69
C HIS A 527 -3.43 -9.53 1.99
#